data_15359035a2fd2dddc7e1d4bee9303f68
#
_entry.id   15359035a2fd2dddc7e1d4bee9303f68
#
_cell.length_a   1.000
_cell.length_b   1.000
_cell.length_c   1.000
_cell.angle_alpha   90.00
_cell.angle_beta   90.00
_cell.angle_gamma   90.00
#
_symmetry.space_group_name_H-M   'P 1'
#
loop_
_entity.id
_entity.type
_entity.pdbx_description
1 polymer ?
#
loop_
_entity_poly.entity_id
_entity_poly.type
_entity_poly.pdbx_seq_one_letter_code
_entity_poly.pdbx_strand_id
1 'polypeptide(L)'
;IIRSRAIDISSTMIRDHLARGLSTPNLYSPVREYCALKGLYGMKRQVDRSEEWIDRLFAALTPHRFAHSLSVAGFSRRLAVIHGVDPGKAEQAGLLHDCAKCMPLKEMQALARSHRLTDDPAVLSSNALLHSLAGAWIAEHEYGMKDPEVLEAISWHNTGHAGMSRLAMVVCLADTIEPTRESFPLLEQVRAMSRISLERALLMSLEGTASYVI
;
A
#
# COMPACT_ATOMS: atom_id res chain seq x y z
N ILE A 1 10.76 37.20 -25.29
CA ILE A 1 11.51 36.12 -25.97
C ILE A 1 11.96 35.16 -24.89
N ILE A 2 11.28 34.00 -24.78
CA ILE A 2 11.66 32.93 -23.84
C ILE A 2 12.82 32.18 -24.48
N ARG A 3 14.02 32.33 -23.94
CA ARG A 3 15.18 31.51 -24.32
C ARG A 3 15.08 30.18 -23.60
N SER A 4 14.53 29.16 -24.25
CA SER A 4 14.67 27.78 -23.77
C SER A 4 16.10 27.30 -24.07
N ARG A 5 16.84 26.84 -23.06
CA ARG A 5 18.08 26.09 -23.29
C ARG A 5 17.64 24.74 -23.90
N ALA A 6 18.06 24.47 -25.12
CA ALA A 6 17.97 23.15 -25.70
C ALA A 6 18.77 22.18 -24.80
N ILE A 7 18.13 21.15 -24.29
CA ILE A 7 18.83 20.10 -23.56
C ILE A 7 19.25 19.10 -24.63
N ASP A 8 20.56 18.93 -24.81
CA ASP A 8 21.12 18.00 -25.79
C ASP A 8 21.00 16.56 -25.27
N ILE A 9 19.85 15.92 -25.54
CA ILE A 9 19.54 14.56 -25.12
C ILE A 9 18.99 13.81 -26.33
N SER A 10 19.63 12.68 -26.66
CA SER A 10 19.08 11.73 -27.61
C SER A 10 18.51 10.51 -26.89
N SER A 11 17.48 9.90 -27.50
CA SER A 11 16.92 8.63 -26.99
C SER A 11 17.94 7.49 -26.99
N THR A 12 18.93 7.56 -27.86
CA THR A 12 20.05 6.60 -27.94
C THR A 12 20.97 6.74 -26.72
N MET A 13 21.29 7.97 -26.32
CA MET A 13 22.11 8.26 -25.15
C MET A 13 21.39 7.81 -23.85
N ILE A 14 20.08 8.07 -23.75
CA ILE A 14 19.29 7.60 -22.59
C ILE A 14 19.34 6.08 -22.49
N ARG A 15 19.12 5.35 -23.59
CA ARG A 15 19.16 3.89 -23.61
C ARG A 15 20.53 3.33 -23.25
N ASP A 16 21.62 3.92 -23.74
CA ASP A 16 22.97 3.52 -23.37
C ASP A 16 23.25 3.75 -21.88
N HIS A 17 22.83 4.89 -21.33
CA HIS A 17 22.97 5.19 -19.91
C HIS A 17 22.17 4.19 -19.05
N LEU A 18 20.94 3.86 -19.44
CA LEU A 18 20.14 2.85 -18.71
C LEU A 18 20.81 1.49 -18.73
N ALA A 19 21.31 1.05 -19.89
CA ALA A 19 22.02 -0.23 -20.04
C ALA A 19 23.25 -0.33 -19.14
N ARG A 20 23.97 0.79 -18.94
CA ARG A 20 25.18 0.88 -18.13
C ARG A 20 24.94 1.22 -16.66
N GLY A 21 23.71 1.40 -16.25
CA GLY A 21 23.37 1.84 -14.89
C GLY A 21 23.79 3.28 -14.56
N LEU A 22 24.04 4.10 -15.57
CA LEU A 22 24.45 5.49 -15.42
C LEU A 22 23.25 6.39 -15.09
N SER A 23 23.56 7.58 -14.55
CA SER A 23 22.54 8.58 -14.24
C SER A 23 21.84 9.09 -15.50
N THR A 24 20.53 9.24 -15.43
CA THR A 24 19.67 9.80 -16.47
C THR A 24 18.85 10.96 -15.91
N PRO A 25 19.48 12.09 -15.54
CA PRO A 25 18.82 13.15 -14.77
C PRO A 25 17.63 13.79 -15.50
N ASN A 26 17.57 13.65 -16.82
CA ASN A 26 16.50 14.21 -17.64
C ASN A 26 15.41 13.16 -18.02
N LEU A 27 15.53 11.92 -17.53
CA LEU A 27 14.50 10.92 -17.70
C LEU A 27 13.55 10.98 -16.51
N TYR A 28 12.25 11.09 -16.80
CA TYR A 28 11.22 11.08 -15.77
C TYR A 28 11.29 9.79 -14.94
N SER A 29 11.36 9.91 -13.61
CA SER A 29 11.61 8.79 -12.69
C SER A 29 10.70 7.59 -12.92
N PRO A 30 9.36 7.73 -13.07
CA PRO A 30 8.47 6.60 -13.34
C PRO A 30 8.80 5.84 -14.64
N VAL A 31 9.33 6.53 -15.66
CA VAL A 31 9.76 5.86 -16.91
C VAL A 31 11.01 5.03 -16.66
N ARG A 32 11.95 5.52 -15.88
CA ARG A 32 13.14 4.77 -15.49
C ARG A 32 12.79 3.54 -14.66
N GLU A 33 11.90 3.70 -13.69
CA GLU A 33 11.38 2.61 -12.84
C GLU A 33 10.69 1.55 -13.70
N TYR A 34 9.85 1.95 -14.64
CA TYR A 34 9.22 1.05 -15.59
C TYR A 34 10.23 0.28 -16.45
N CYS A 35 11.29 0.97 -16.95
CA CYS A 35 12.35 0.32 -17.72
C CYS A 35 13.11 -0.72 -16.88
N ALA A 36 13.38 -0.42 -15.60
CA ALA A 36 14.03 -1.35 -14.67
C ALA A 36 13.12 -2.55 -14.37
N LEU A 37 11.85 -2.32 -14.09
CA LEU A 37 10.85 -3.35 -13.83
C LEU A 37 10.72 -4.33 -15.00
N LYS A 38 10.69 -3.81 -16.23
CA LYS A 38 10.54 -4.61 -17.44
C LYS A 38 11.87 -5.13 -18.03
N GLY A 39 13.01 -4.77 -17.42
CA GLY A 39 14.33 -5.17 -17.92
C GLY A 39 14.65 -4.60 -19.31
N LEU A 40 14.08 -3.43 -19.64
CA LEU A 40 14.26 -2.80 -20.93
C LEU A 40 15.67 -2.20 -21.08
N TYR A 41 16.12 -2.10 -22.31
CA TYR A 41 17.39 -1.46 -22.67
C TYR A 41 18.63 -2.02 -21.96
N GLY A 42 18.63 -3.35 -21.68
CA GLY A 42 19.75 -4.03 -21.01
C GLY A 42 19.85 -3.79 -19.50
N MET A 43 18.90 -3.10 -18.89
CA MET A 43 18.81 -3.05 -17.44
C MET A 43 18.58 -4.46 -16.88
N LYS A 44 19.27 -4.79 -15.78
CA LYS A 44 18.93 -6.02 -15.05
C LYS A 44 17.46 -5.88 -14.61
N ARG A 45 16.62 -6.81 -15.06
CA ARG A 45 15.24 -6.88 -14.58
C ARG A 45 15.29 -6.96 -13.06
N GLN A 46 14.81 -5.93 -12.39
CA GLN A 46 14.45 -6.06 -10.99
C GLN A 46 13.29 -7.05 -11.00
N VAL A 47 13.53 -8.25 -10.49
CA VAL A 47 12.44 -9.18 -10.18
C VAL A 47 11.71 -8.53 -9.02
N ASP A 48 10.75 -7.69 -9.37
CA ASP A 48 9.88 -7.10 -8.39
C ASP A 48 8.88 -8.18 -8.00
N ARG A 49 8.99 -8.65 -6.77
CA ARG A 49 8.00 -9.57 -6.20
C ARG A 49 6.57 -9.06 -6.29
N SER A 50 6.40 -7.76 -6.54
CA SER A 50 5.09 -7.16 -6.72
C SER A 50 4.34 -7.70 -7.94
N GLU A 51 5.00 -8.12 -9.03
CA GLU A 51 4.30 -8.76 -10.16
C GLU A 51 3.71 -10.12 -9.72
N GLU A 52 4.47 -10.94 -9.00
CA GLU A 52 3.98 -12.21 -8.44
C GLU A 52 2.85 -11.97 -7.43
N TRP A 53 2.97 -10.95 -6.59
CA TRP A 53 1.93 -10.59 -5.63
C TRP A 53 0.64 -10.14 -6.31
N ILE A 54 0.76 -9.33 -7.37
CA ILE A 54 -0.38 -8.87 -8.16
C ILE A 54 -1.15 -10.05 -8.76
N ASP A 55 -0.46 -11.01 -9.37
CA ASP A 55 -1.10 -12.20 -9.96
C ASP A 55 -1.80 -13.05 -8.88
N ARG A 56 -1.18 -13.23 -7.74
CA ARG A 56 -1.76 -13.97 -6.61
C ARG A 56 -2.95 -13.25 -6.00
N LEU A 57 -2.88 -11.93 -5.82
CA LEU A 57 -3.99 -11.12 -5.33
C LEU A 57 -5.17 -11.12 -6.32
N PHE A 58 -4.89 -11.04 -7.62
CA PHE A 58 -5.92 -11.13 -8.64
C PHE A 58 -6.68 -12.45 -8.59
N ALA A 59 -5.98 -13.55 -8.31
CA ALA A 59 -6.61 -14.86 -8.15
C ALA A 59 -7.38 -15.02 -6.82
N ALA A 60 -6.94 -14.35 -5.75
CA ALA A 60 -7.51 -14.49 -4.40
C ALA A 60 -8.65 -13.52 -4.09
N LEU A 61 -8.71 -12.37 -4.76
CA LEU A 61 -9.64 -11.30 -4.46
C LEU A 61 -10.73 -11.18 -5.53
N THR A 62 -11.89 -10.63 -5.14
CA THR A 62 -12.88 -10.19 -6.13
C THR A 62 -12.31 -9.03 -6.96
N PRO A 63 -12.77 -8.82 -8.23
CA PRO A 63 -12.29 -7.72 -9.06
C PRO A 63 -12.36 -6.35 -8.38
N HIS A 64 -13.43 -6.10 -7.61
CA HIS A 64 -13.60 -4.86 -6.85
C HIS A 64 -12.53 -4.72 -5.76
N ARG A 65 -12.28 -5.78 -4.97
CA ARG A 65 -11.26 -5.77 -3.91
C ARG A 65 -9.84 -5.66 -4.46
N PHE A 66 -9.58 -6.32 -5.57
CA PHE A 66 -8.29 -6.20 -6.25
C PHE A 66 -8.03 -4.76 -6.74
N ALA A 67 -9.02 -4.13 -7.39
CA ALA A 67 -8.91 -2.74 -7.82
C ALA A 67 -8.70 -1.78 -6.63
N HIS A 68 -9.40 -2.02 -5.51
CA HIS A 68 -9.21 -1.30 -4.27
C HIS A 68 -7.78 -1.45 -3.73
N SER A 69 -7.23 -2.67 -3.66
CA SER A 69 -5.85 -2.90 -3.20
C SER A 69 -4.82 -2.15 -4.05
N LEU A 70 -5.00 -2.11 -5.37
CA LEU A 70 -4.15 -1.31 -6.25
C LEU A 70 -4.27 0.19 -5.99
N SER A 71 -5.50 0.67 -5.75
CA SER A 71 -5.76 2.08 -5.42
C SER A 71 -5.12 2.47 -4.09
N VAL A 72 -5.27 1.63 -3.05
CA VAL A 72 -4.65 1.83 -1.73
C VAL A 72 -3.12 1.83 -1.85
N ALA A 73 -2.52 0.90 -2.59
CA ALA A 73 -1.08 0.86 -2.81
C ALA A 73 -0.54 2.18 -3.39
N GLY A 74 -1.13 2.62 -4.51
CA GLY A 74 -0.71 3.87 -5.16
C GLY A 74 -0.99 5.11 -4.30
N PHE A 75 -2.04 5.10 -3.49
CA PHE A 75 -2.38 6.22 -2.61
C PHE A 75 -1.48 6.25 -1.37
N SER A 76 -1.20 5.09 -0.76
CA SER A 76 -0.22 4.95 0.34
C SER A 76 1.15 5.47 -0.06
N ARG A 77 1.64 5.10 -1.26
CA ARG A 77 2.89 5.62 -1.81
C ARG A 77 2.90 7.16 -1.88
N ARG A 78 1.80 7.77 -2.35
CA ARG A 78 1.69 9.24 -2.44
C ARG A 78 1.68 9.92 -1.07
N LEU A 79 0.90 9.38 -0.12
CA LEU A 79 0.87 9.90 1.26
C LEU A 79 2.23 9.76 1.94
N ALA A 80 2.91 8.63 1.73
CA ALA A 80 4.24 8.38 2.29
C ALA A 80 5.24 9.44 1.83
N VAL A 81 5.25 9.80 0.54
CA VAL A 81 6.11 10.89 0.02
C VAL A 81 5.80 12.21 0.71
N ILE A 82 4.52 12.56 0.90
CA ILE A 82 4.12 13.81 1.56
C ILE A 82 4.61 13.86 3.01
N HIS A 83 4.57 12.73 3.70
CA HIS A 83 4.85 12.66 5.15
C HIS A 83 6.23 12.14 5.52
N GLY A 84 7.15 11.97 4.55
CA GLY A 84 8.52 11.51 4.81
C GLY A 84 8.62 10.08 5.32
N VAL A 85 7.66 9.21 4.90
CA VAL A 85 7.66 7.77 5.14
C VAL A 85 8.20 7.07 3.91
N ASP A 86 8.76 5.85 4.04
CA ASP A 86 9.26 5.07 2.91
C ASP A 86 8.12 4.74 1.92
N PRO A 87 8.16 5.27 0.68
CA PRO A 87 7.09 5.07 -0.29
C PRO A 87 7.00 3.63 -0.80
N GLY A 88 8.12 2.90 -0.84
CA GLY A 88 8.15 1.50 -1.27
C GLY A 88 7.48 0.60 -0.24
N LYS A 89 7.81 0.76 1.05
CA LYS A 89 7.13 0.05 2.13
C LYS A 89 5.62 0.36 2.17
N ALA A 90 5.24 1.62 1.98
CA ALA A 90 3.85 2.04 1.98
C ALA A 90 3.06 1.43 0.82
N GLU A 91 3.65 1.38 -0.37
CA GLU A 91 3.05 0.72 -1.53
C GLU A 91 2.86 -0.78 -1.31
N GLN A 92 3.87 -1.47 -0.78
CA GLN A 92 3.82 -2.90 -0.47
C GLN A 92 2.75 -3.21 0.58
N ALA A 93 2.73 -2.45 1.68
CA ALA A 93 1.72 -2.61 2.72
C ALA A 93 0.31 -2.35 2.19
N GLY A 94 0.12 -1.28 1.42
CA GLY A 94 -1.16 -0.95 0.79
C GLY A 94 -1.61 -1.98 -0.24
N LEU A 95 -0.68 -2.62 -0.96
CA LEU A 95 -1.01 -3.70 -1.90
C LEU A 95 -1.52 -4.95 -1.17
N LEU A 96 -0.89 -5.32 -0.06
CA LEU A 96 -1.15 -6.57 0.67
C LEU A 96 -2.18 -6.43 1.81
N HIS A 97 -2.62 -5.20 2.16
CA HIS A 97 -3.44 -4.96 3.35
C HIS A 97 -4.70 -5.84 3.44
N ASP A 98 -5.36 -6.07 2.32
CA ASP A 98 -6.62 -6.83 2.20
C ASP A 98 -6.42 -8.24 1.61
N CYS A 99 -5.20 -8.82 1.59
CA CYS A 99 -4.92 -10.12 0.96
C CYS A 99 -5.75 -11.28 1.53
N ALA A 100 -6.23 -11.20 2.77
CA ALA A 100 -7.11 -12.16 3.42
C ALA A 100 -8.61 -11.80 3.35
N LYS A 101 -9.00 -10.67 2.75
CA LYS A 101 -10.36 -10.12 2.85
C LYS A 101 -11.46 -11.03 2.31
N CYS A 102 -11.16 -11.82 1.29
CA CYS A 102 -12.09 -12.76 0.67
C CYS A 102 -12.02 -14.17 1.28
N MET A 103 -11.12 -14.39 2.25
CA MET A 103 -11.03 -15.66 2.96
C MET A 103 -12.28 -15.90 3.82
N PRO A 104 -12.85 -17.11 3.82
CA PRO A 104 -13.96 -17.45 4.70
C PRO A 104 -13.61 -17.29 6.19
N LEU A 105 -14.54 -16.74 6.98
CA LEU A 105 -14.29 -16.48 8.41
C LEU A 105 -13.82 -17.75 9.17
N LYS A 106 -14.37 -18.92 8.87
CA LYS A 106 -13.96 -20.17 9.50
C LYS A 106 -12.48 -20.52 9.23
N GLU A 107 -11.98 -20.23 8.05
CA GLU A 107 -10.59 -20.46 7.68
C GLU A 107 -9.68 -19.47 8.41
N MET A 108 -10.04 -18.19 8.45
CA MET A 108 -9.30 -17.18 9.24
C MET A 108 -9.29 -17.52 10.73
N GLN A 109 -10.41 -18.03 11.29
CA GLN A 109 -10.47 -18.48 12.68
C GLN A 109 -9.55 -19.68 12.94
N ALA A 110 -9.49 -20.64 12.03
CA ALA A 110 -8.60 -21.79 12.14
C ALA A 110 -7.13 -21.32 12.11
N LEU A 111 -6.80 -20.44 11.17
CA LEU A 111 -5.46 -19.80 11.08
C LEU A 111 -5.11 -19.07 12.36
N ALA A 112 -5.99 -18.21 12.84
CA ALA A 112 -5.77 -17.40 14.03
C ALA A 112 -5.54 -18.25 15.29
N ARG A 113 -6.28 -19.32 15.46
CA ARG A 113 -6.12 -20.24 16.58
C ARG A 113 -4.82 -21.05 16.49
N SER A 114 -4.50 -21.58 15.31
CA SER A 114 -3.28 -22.40 15.11
C SER A 114 -2.01 -21.59 15.32
N HIS A 115 -2.02 -20.32 14.99
CA HIS A 115 -0.85 -19.43 15.08
C HIS A 115 -0.93 -18.39 16.22
N ARG A 116 -1.99 -18.46 17.05
CA ARG A 116 -2.19 -17.56 18.21
C ARG A 116 -2.15 -16.08 17.84
N LEU A 117 -2.81 -15.72 16.74
CA LEU A 117 -2.81 -14.33 16.25
C LEU A 117 -3.60 -13.40 17.17
N THR A 118 -4.65 -13.91 17.79
CA THR A 118 -5.48 -13.23 18.79
C THR A 118 -6.28 -14.24 19.62
N ASP A 119 -6.60 -13.90 20.85
CA ASP A 119 -7.53 -14.58 21.73
C ASP A 119 -8.80 -13.77 22.00
N ASP A 120 -8.92 -12.56 21.44
CA ASP A 120 -10.08 -11.70 21.57
C ASP A 120 -11.29 -12.30 20.84
N PRO A 121 -12.39 -12.64 21.57
CA PRO A 121 -13.58 -13.20 20.96
C PRO A 121 -14.28 -12.28 19.96
N ALA A 122 -14.22 -10.95 20.19
CA ALA A 122 -14.82 -9.97 19.29
C ALA A 122 -14.09 -9.96 17.93
N VAL A 123 -12.76 -9.99 17.97
CA VAL A 123 -11.93 -10.08 16.75
C VAL A 123 -12.17 -11.42 16.05
N LEU A 124 -12.14 -12.54 16.78
CA LEU A 124 -12.34 -13.87 16.23
C LEU A 124 -13.72 -14.06 15.57
N SER A 125 -14.74 -13.35 16.04
CA SER A 125 -16.12 -13.48 15.50
C SER A 125 -16.38 -12.56 14.29
N SER A 126 -15.48 -11.65 13.98
CA SER A 126 -15.67 -10.62 12.94
C SER A 126 -14.71 -10.79 11.77
N ASN A 127 -15.25 -11.08 10.58
CA ASN A 127 -14.47 -11.03 9.35
C ASN A 127 -13.80 -9.65 9.17
N ALA A 128 -14.55 -8.60 9.49
CA ALA A 128 -14.07 -7.22 9.35
C ALA A 128 -12.86 -6.91 10.25
N LEU A 129 -12.69 -7.56 11.38
CA LEU A 129 -11.56 -7.35 12.28
C LEU A 129 -10.45 -8.38 12.08
N LEU A 130 -10.82 -9.64 11.85
CA LEU A 130 -9.84 -10.73 11.80
C LEU A 130 -9.00 -10.73 10.53
N HIS A 131 -9.53 -10.20 9.40
CA HIS A 131 -8.81 -10.26 8.12
C HIS A 131 -7.47 -9.52 8.13
N SER A 132 -7.31 -8.46 8.93
CA SER A 132 -6.06 -7.71 9.01
C SER A 132 -4.95 -8.52 9.69
N LEU A 133 -5.26 -9.21 10.77
CA LEU A 133 -4.31 -10.09 11.47
C LEU A 133 -3.99 -11.33 10.63
N ALA A 134 -5.00 -11.97 10.05
CA ALA A 134 -4.81 -13.08 9.13
C ALA A 134 -4.02 -12.64 7.89
N GLY A 135 -4.30 -11.44 7.37
CA GLY A 135 -3.60 -10.84 6.23
C GLY A 135 -2.12 -10.61 6.49
N ALA A 136 -1.75 -10.11 7.66
CA ALA A 136 -0.35 -9.95 8.03
C ALA A 136 0.39 -11.30 8.09
N TRP A 137 -0.23 -12.33 8.67
CA TRP A 137 0.34 -13.67 8.69
C TRP A 137 0.51 -14.24 7.26
N ILE A 138 -0.51 -14.11 6.41
CA ILE A 138 -0.48 -14.53 5.01
C ILE A 138 0.57 -13.76 4.23
N ALA A 139 0.66 -12.43 4.42
CA ALA A 139 1.68 -11.61 3.79
C ALA A 139 3.09 -12.08 4.14
N GLU A 140 3.33 -12.47 5.39
CA GLU A 140 4.62 -13.00 5.81
C GLU A 140 4.92 -14.39 5.23
N HIS A 141 3.98 -15.32 5.34
CA HIS A 141 4.25 -16.74 5.08
C HIS A 141 3.99 -17.14 3.63
N GLU A 142 3.02 -16.52 2.99
CA GLU A 142 2.65 -16.87 1.62
C GLU A 142 3.18 -15.89 0.58
N TYR A 143 3.22 -14.58 0.88
CA TYR A 143 3.78 -13.57 -0.02
C TYR A 143 5.26 -13.29 0.27
N GLY A 144 5.82 -13.85 1.34
CA GLY A 144 7.23 -13.73 1.68
C GLY A 144 7.64 -12.33 2.17
N MET A 145 6.68 -11.52 2.64
CA MET A 145 6.95 -10.25 3.30
C MET A 145 7.70 -10.48 4.60
N LYS A 146 8.83 -9.79 4.81
CA LYS A 146 9.66 -9.95 6.02
C LYS A 146 9.91 -8.64 6.76
N ASP A 147 9.48 -7.52 6.20
CA ASP A 147 9.64 -6.21 6.85
C ASP A 147 8.60 -6.05 7.98
N PRO A 148 9.03 -5.91 9.26
CA PRO A 148 8.12 -5.85 10.38
C PRO A 148 7.23 -4.59 10.38
N GLU A 149 7.70 -3.46 9.83
CA GLU A 149 6.87 -2.26 9.73
C GLU A 149 5.75 -2.44 8.70
N VAL A 150 6.02 -3.16 7.60
CA VAL A 150 5.00 -3.49 6.59
C VAL A 150 3.96 -4.44 7.18
N LEU A 151 4.41 -5.47 7.92
CA LEU A 151 3.50 -6.41 8.61
C LEU A 151 2.66 -5.73 9.69
N GLU A 152 3.25 -4.81 10.46
CA GLU A 152 2.51 -3.97 11.41
C GLU A 152 1.43 -3.16 10.69
N ALA A 153 1.78 -2.49 9.59
CA ALA A 153 0.84 -1.69 8.84
C ALA A 153 -0.33 -2.53 8.28
N ILE A 154 -0.07 -3.76 7.82
CA ILE A 154 -1.11 -4.70 7.40
C ILE A 154 -1.97 -5.13 8.59
N SER A 155 -1.38 -5.44 9.75
CA SER A 155 -2.11 -5.88 10.94
C SER A 155 -3.11 -4.85 11.45
N TRP A 156 -2.78 -3.57 11.34
CA TRP A 156 -3.52 -2.49 12.00
C TRP A 156 -4.21 -1.52 11.04
N HIS A 157 -4.21 -1.81 9.74
CA HIS A 157 -4.81 -0.90 8.75
C HIS A 157 -6.28 -0.60 9.00
N ASN A 158 -7.01 -1.53 9.59
CA ASN A 158 -8.46 -1.46 9.77
C ASN A 158 -8.87 -0.77 11.09
N THR A 159 -8.14 -1.01 12.17
CA THR A 159 -8.50 -0.53 13.51
C THR A 159 -7.57 0.55 14.05
N GLY A 160 -6.34 0.62 13.53
CA GLY A 160 -5.26 1.32 14.19
C GLY A 160 -4.93 0.74 15.57
N HIS A 161 -3.90 1.25 16.19
CA HIS A 161 -3.59 1.01 17.61
C HIS A 161 -2.77 2.15 18.19
N ALA A 162 -2.74 2.24 19.51
CA ALA A 162 -1.92 3.25 20.21
C ALA A 162 -0.42 3.02 19.93
N GLY A 163 0.28 4.06 19.50
CA GLY A 163 1.71 3.99 19.22
C GLY A 163 2.08 3.35 17.88
N MET A 164 1.11 3.16 16.97
CA MET A 164 1.38 2.65 15.62
C MET A 164 2.41 3.49 14.86
N SER A 165 3.20 2.85 14.01
CA SER A 165 4.21 3.52 13.20
C SER A 165 3.58 4.52 12.21
N ARG A 166 4.38 5.47 11.73
CA ARG A 166 3.91 6.40 10.67
C ARG A 166 3.54 5.66 9.38
N LEU A 167 4.20 4.54 9.09
CA LEU A 167 3.83 3.67 7.98
C LEU A 167 2.43 3.08 8.17
N ALA A 168 2.13 2.54 9.34
CA ALA A 168 0.81 2.01 9.66
C ALA A 168 -0.27 3.10 9.60
N MET A 169 0.03 4.32 10.07
CA MET A 169 -0.88 5.48 9.93
C MET A 169 -1.19 5.80 8.46
N VAL A 170 -0.17 5.78 7.59
CA VAL A 170 -0.32 6.04 6.15
C VAL A 170 -1.24 5.02 5.51
N VAL A 171 -1.06 3.73 5.79
CA VAL A 171 -1.85 2.65 5.18
C VAL A 171 -3.29 2.66 5.71
N CYS A 172 -3.48 2.83 7.01
CA CYS A 172 -4.80 2.95 7.64
C CYS A 172 -5.60 4.13 7.05
N LEU A 173 -4.96 5.27 6.91
CA LEU A 173 -5.60 6.45 6.32
C LEU A 173 -5.87 6.24 4.83
N ALA A 174 -4.91 5.68 4.08
CA ALA A 174 -5.05 5.42 2.65
C ALA A 174 -6.21 4.49 2.34
N ASP A 175 -6.38 3.40 3.10
CA ASP A 175 -7.53 2.50 2.96
C ASP A 175 -8.87 3.25 3.11
N THR A 176 -8.95 4.19 4.03
CA THR A 176 -10.19 4.93 4.29
C THR A 176 -10.50 5.98 3.21
N ILE A 177 -9.49 6.65 2.63
CA ILE A 177 -9.70 7.85 1.80
C ILE A 177 -9.17 7.76 0.37
N GLU A 178 -8.77 6.56 -0.09
CA GLU A 178 -8.29 6.38 -1.45
C GLU A 178 -9.33 6.85 -2.51
N PRO A 179 -8.90 7.17 -3.76
CA PRO A 179 -9.77 7.87 -4.71
C PRO A 179 -11.06 7.15 -5.09
N THR A 180 -11.11 5.81 -5.00
CA THR A 180 -12.28 5.02 -5.42
C THR A 180 -13.29 4.78 -4.29
N ARG A 181 -13.01 5.27 -3.07
CA ARG A 181 -13.95 5.15 -1.94
C ARG A 181 -15.25 5.85 -2.21
N GLU A 182 -16.35 5.19 -1.88
CA GLU A 182 -17.67 5.80 -1.87
C GLU A 182 -17.71 7.00 -0.92
N SER A 183 -18.50 8.02 -1.30
CA SER A 183 -18.59 9.25 -0.53
C SER A 183 -19.25 9.00 0.82
N PHE A 184 -18.64 9.52 1.87
CA PHE A 184 -19.19 9.57 3.24
C PHE A 184 -18.99 10.96 3.85
N PRO A 185 -19.76 11.31 4.90
CA PRO A 185 -19.55 12.56 5.62
C PRO A 185 -18.08 12.68 6.05
N LEU A 186 -17.47 13.83 5.91
CA LEU A 186 -16.06 14.13 6.22
C LEU A 186 -15.00 13.62 5.22
N LEU A 187 -15.30 12.77 4.22
CA LEU A 187 -14.29 12.23 3.31
C LEU A 187 -13.40 13.32 2.70
N GLU A 188 -14.00 14.37 2.15
CA GLU A 188 -13.24 15.46 1.51
C GLU A 188 -12.44 16.28 2.54
N GLN A 189 -12.94 16.41 3.76
CA GLN A 189 -12.24 17.10 4.85
C GLN A 189 -11.01 16.27 5.31
N VAL A 190 -11.17 14.95 5.44
CA VAL A 190 -10.07 14.04 5.77
C VAL A 190 -9.04 14.02 4.64
N ARG A 191 -9.47 14.00 3.37
CA ARG A 191 -8.58 14.12 2.19
C ARG A 191 -7.81 15.43 2.17
N ALA A 192 -8.44 16.54 2.49
CA ALA A 192 -7.76 17.83 2.59
C ALA A 192 -6.74 17.83 3.74
N MET A 193 -7.13 17.34 4.92
CA MET A 193 -6.27 17.25 6.09
C MET A 193 -5.10 16.29 5.89
N SER A 194 -5.30 15.20 5.13
CA SER A 194 -4.25 14.21 4.85
C SER A 194 -3.02 14.78 4.13
N ARG A 195 -3.16 15.91 3.47
CA ARG A 195 -2.06 16.63 2.82
C ARG A 195 -1.29 17.55 3.78
N ILE A 196 -1.87 17.82 4.97
CA ILE A 196 -1.35 18.79 5.94
C ILE A 196 -0.75 18.06 7.14
N SER A 197 -1.50 17.14 7.74
CA SER A 197 -1.09 16.38 8.94
C SER A 197 -1.66 14.97 8.89
N LEU A 198 -0.76 14.00 8.90
CA LEU A 198 -1.10 12.57 8.91
C LEU A 198 -1.90 12.21 10.16
N GLU A 199 -1.42 12.65 11.33
CA GLU A 199 -1.99 12.33 12.63
C GLU A 199 -3.41 12.90 12.78
N ARG A 200 -3.61 14.16 12.35
CA ARG A 200 -4.93 14.80 12.41
C ARG A 200 -5.92 14.16 11.46
N ALA A 201 -5.49 13.86 10.24
CA ALA A 201 -6.34 13.20 9.26
C ALA A 201 -6.76 11.81 9.72
N LEU A 202 -5.82 11.03 10.30
CA LEU A 202 -6.13 9.73 10.86
C LEU A 202 -7.10 9.83 12.04
N LEU A 203 -6.89 10.78 12.96
CA LEU A 203 -7.81 11.00 14.09
C LEU A 203 -9.23 11.32 13.58
N MET A 204 -9.37 12.26 12.66
CA MET A 204 -10.68 12.59 12.05
C MET A 204 -11.34 11.37 11.41
N SER A 205 -10.57 10.51 10.73
CA SER A 205 -11.06 9.30 10.10
C SER A 205 -11.56 8.29 11.13
N LEU A 206 -10.79 8.06 12.21
CA LEU A 206 -11.14 7.12 13.28
C LEU A 206 -12.35 7.61 14.09
N GLU A 207 -12.43 8.90 14.41
CA GLU A 207 -13.59 9.50 15.09
C GLU A 207 -14.86 9.37 14.24
N GLY A 208 -14.75 9.60 12.93
CA GLY A 208 -15.85 9.40 12.00
C GLY A 208 -16.33 7.95 11.96
N THR A 209 -15.42 6.99 11.96
CA THR A 209 -15.75 5.56 12.00
C THR A 209 -16.39 5.17 13.34
N ALA A 210 -15.85 5.62 14.46
CA ALA A 210 -16.40 5.36 15.79
C ALA A 210 -17.83 5.88 15.93
N SER A 211 -18.09 7.10 15.43
CA SER A 211 -19.43 7.73 15.45
C SER A 211 -20.46 7.00 14.58
N TYR A 212 -20.01 6.22 13.59
CA TYR A 212 -20.90 5.42 12.73
C TYR A 212 -21.25 4.06 13.36
N VAL A 213 -20.38 3.52 14.23
CA VAL A 213 -20.54 2.20 14.85
C VAL A 213 -21.33 2.24 16.16
N ILE A 214 -21.38 3.42 16.83
CA ILE A 214 -22.16 3.66 18.05
C ILE A 214 -23.59 4.11 17.71
#